data_d22e8b4c7fcaeda83ad0acd1abb00689
#
_entry.id   d22e8b4c7fcaeda83ad0acd1abb00689
#
_cell.length_a   1.000
_cell.length_b   1.000
_cell.length_c   1.000
_cell.angle_alpha   90.00
_cell.angle_beta   90.00
_cell.angle_gamma   90.00
#
_symmetry.space_group_name_H-M   'P 1'
#
loop_
_entity.id
_entity.type
_entity.pdbx_description
1 polymer ?
#
loop_
_entity_poly.entity_id
_entity_poly.type
_entity_poly.pdbx_seq_one_letter_code
_entity_poly.pdbx_strand_id
1 'polypeptide(L)'
;MEQNTVTINQLIAQILDEMRRIGYSETTIWRYYQPAMGQFRKYYVQTGQAAYSPEITDEYISLNKERYERGEVTYQSFKKTRYVGRRMNEFFLSGQFRYTSQKRGTSFMLSEGNERIVDQFLCSRSCGDKSRYDAGWTVRKYLQYMEKRGHASLSDVTHDEVR
;
A
#
# COMPACT_ATOMS: atom_id res chain seq x y z
N MET A 1 -16.13 32.03 -15.92
CA MET A 1 -15.17 30.90 -15.79
C MET A 1 -16.00 29.64 -15.73
N GLU A 2 -16.06 28.89 -16.84
CA GLU A 2 -16.71 27.59 -16.87
C GLU A 2 -15.91 26.67 -15.95
N GLN A 3 -16.49 26.30 -14.82
CA GLN A 3 -15.96 25.22 -14.00
C GLN A 3 -16.07 23.94 -14.85
N ASN A 4 -14.94 23.46 -15.31
CA ASN A 4 -14.82 22.22 -16.06
C ASN A 4 -15.28 21.09 -15.11
N THR A 5 -16.57 20.77 -15.20
CA THR A 5 -17.24 19.84 -14.27
C THR A 5 -16.81 18.42 -14.63
N VAL A 6 -15.73 17.95 -14.01
CA VAL A 6 -15.22 16.59 -14.22
C VAL A 6 -16.16 15.59 -13.55
N THR A 7 -16.65 14.62 -14.29
CA THR A 7 -17.46 13.54 -13.72
C THR A 7 -16.59 12.51 -12.98
N ILE A 8 -17.19 11.76 -12.05
CA ILE A 8 -16.49 10.68 -11.35
C ILE A 8 -15.85 9.67 -12.30
N ASN A 9 -16.50 9.35 -13.42
CA ASN A 9 -15.96 8.42 -14.41
C ASN A 9 -14.76 9.01 -15.16
N GLN A 10 -14.81 10.28 -15.53
CA GLN A 10 -13.69 10.97 -16.18
C GLN A 10 -12.49 11.08 -15.25
N LEU A 11 -12.73 11.42 -13.97
CA LEU A 11 -11.66 11.51 -12.97
C LEU A 11 -10.99 10.14 -12.77
N ILE A 12 -11.77 9.07 -12.64
CA ILE A 12 -11.23 7.71 -12.49
C ILE A 12 -10.39 7.33 -13.71
N ALA A 13 -10.84 7.61 -14.93
CA ALA A 13 -10.09 7.34 -16.16
C ALA A 13 -8.75 8.10 -16.14
N GLN A 14 -8.77 9.39 -15.87
CA GLN A 14 -7.56 10.22 -15.78
C GLN A 14 -6.56 9.71 -14.73
N ILE A 15 -7.05 9.31 -13.55
CA ILE A 15 -6.20 8.73 -12.51
C ILE A 15 -5.55 7.43 -12.96
N LEU A 16 -6.32 6.54 -13.60
CA LEU A 16 -5.79 5.25 -14.07
C LEU A 16 -4.73 5.43 -15.15
N ASP A 17 -4.93 6.37 -16.07
CA ASP A 17 -3.95 6.70 -17.10
C ASP A 17 -2.69 7.32 -16.50
N GLU A 18 -2.84 8.23 -15.55
CA GLU A 18 -1.71 8.80 -14.83
C GLU A 18 -0.94 7.75 -14.03
N MET A 19 -1.62 6.82 -13.37
CA MET A 19 -0.97 5.71 -12.67
C MET A 19 -0.13 4.85 -13.61
N ARG A 20 -0.62 4.55 -14.81
CA ARG A 20 0.15 3.83 -15.84
C ARG A 20 1.37 4.65 -16.28
N ARG A 21 1.17 5.95 -16.56
CA ARG A 21 2.24 6.86 -16.97
C ARG A 21 3.39 6.92 -15.98
N ILE A 22 3.09 6.92 -14.67
CA ILE A 22 4.11 6.98 -13.61
C ILE A 22 4.63 5.60 -13.17
N GLY A 23 4.24 4.52 -13.86
CA GLY A 23 4.81 3.19 -13.71
C GLY A 23 4.18 2.27 -12.66
N TYR A 24 2.92 2.50 -12.28
CA TYR A 24 2.19 1.49 -11.49
C TYR A 24 1.97 0.22 -12.31
N SER A 25 2.17 -0.95 -11.68
CA SER A 25 1.87 -2.22 -12.34
C SER A 25 0.37 -2.38 -12.54
N GLU A 26 -0.04 -2.99 -13.68
CA GLU A 26 -1.45 -3.29 -13.96
C GLU A 26 -2.08 -4.14 -12.85
N THR A 27 -1.33 -5.06 -12.25
CA THR A 27 -1.79 -5.86 -11.11
C THR A 27 -2.16 -4.98 -9.91
N THR A 28 -1.36 -3.95 -9.61
CA THR A 28 -1.65 -3.00 -8.52
C THR A 28 -2.90 -2.17 -8.84
N ILE A 29 -2.99 -1.66 -10.06
CA ILE A 29 -4.14 -0.89 -10.53
C ILE A 29 -5.40 -1.74 -10.39
N TRP A 30 -5.40 -2.93 -10.97
CA TRP A 30 -6.57 -3.78 -11.09
C TRP A 30 -7.02 -4.40 -9.74
N ARG A 31 -6.08 -4.84 -8.90
CA ARG A 31 -6.42 -5.50 -7.62
C ARG A 31 -6.65 -4.54 -6.47
N TYR A 32 -6.00 -3.39 -6.50
CA TYR A 32 -6.04 -2.46 -5.37
C TYR A 32 -6.89 -1.24 -5.62
N TYR A 33 -6.64 -0.50 -6.71
CA TYR A 33 -7.29 0.79 -6.95
C TYR A 33 -8.66 0.67 -7.60
N GLN A 34 -8.79 -0.04 -8.70
CA GLN A 34 -10.06 -0.16 -9.43
C GLN A 34 -11.25 -0.63 -8.59
N PRO A 35 -11.14 -1.67 -7.74
CA PRO A 35 -12.27 -2.10 -6.92
C PRO A 35 -12.71 -1.02 -5.93
N ALA A 36 -11.77 -0.27 -5.34
CA ALA A 36 -12.10 0.82 -4.43
C ALA A 36 -12.75 2.00 -5.17
N MET A 37 -12.18 2.43 -6.31
CA MET A 37 -12.77 3.47 -7.15
C MET A 37 -14.16 3.09 -7.66
N GLY A 38 -14.39 1.81 -7.95
CA GLY A 38 -15.70 1.28 -8.31
C GLY A 38 -16.75 1.44 -7.19
N GLN A 39 -16.34 1.37 -5.92
CA GLN A 39 -17.23 1.64 -4.80
C GLN A 39 -17.60 3.13 -4.71
N PHE A 40 -16.65 4.03 -4.90
CA PHE A 40 -16.94 5.48 -4.99
C PHE A 40 -17.91 5.76 -6.14
N ARG A 41 -17.67 5.22 -7.33
CA ARG A 41 -18.57 5.37 -8.47
C ARG A 41 -20.00 4.93 -8.15
N LYS A 42 -20.18 3.78 -7.48
CA LYS A 42 -21.51 3.31 -7.04
C LYS A 42 -22.16 4.29 -6.08
N TYR A 43 -21.43 4.83 -5.13
CA TYR A 43 -21.93 5.81 -4.18
C TYR A 43 -22.38 7.10 -4.87
N TYR A 44 -21.60 7.62 -5.81
CA TYR A 44 -21.99 8.79 -6.62
C TYR A 44 -23.29 8.56 -7.42
N VAL A 45 -23.46 7.36 -7.97
CA VAL A 45 -24.72 7.00 -8.65
C VAL A 45 -25.88 6.97 -7.65
N GLN A 46 -25.69 6.41 -6.47
CA GLN A 46 -26.71 6.32 -5.43
C GLN A 46 -27.14 7.69 -4.90
N THR A 47 -26.23 8.64 -4.81
CA THR A 47 -26.50 10.02 -4.39
C THR A 47 -27.01 10.92 -5.52
N GLY A 48 -27.09 10.41 -6.76
CA GLY A 48 -27.52 11.19 -7.93
C GLY A 48 -26.50 12.24 -8.39
N GLN A 49 -25.26 12.16 -7.93
CA GLN A 49 -24.20 13.12 -8.25
C GLN A 49 -23.40 12.69 -9.47
N ALA A 50 -23.46 13.48 -10.54
CA ALA A 50 -22.69 13.21 -11.75
C ALA A 50 -21.28 13.83 -11.70
N ALA A 51 -21.18 15.03 -11.12
CA ALA A 51 -19.93 15.77 -10.97
C ALA A 51 -19.12 15.25 -9.79
N TYR A 52 -17.79 15.18 -9.95
CA TYR A 52 -16.92 14.84 -8.84
C TYR A 52 -16.85 15.99 -7.83
N SER A 53 -16.94 15.63 -6.54
CA SER A 53 -16.78 16.55 -5.43
C SER A 53 -15.94 15.89 -4.32
N PRO A 54 -14.91 16.56 -3.81
CA PRO A 54 -14.16 16.09 -2.64
C PRO A 54 -15.05 15.85 -1.42
N GLU A 55 -16.08 16.68 -1.22
CA GLU A 55 -16.99 16.61 -0.09
C GLU A 55 -17.78 15.30 -0.10
N ILE A 56 -18.31 14.88 -1.25
CA ILE A 56 -19.03 13.60 -1.41
C ILE A 56 -18.09 12.41 -1.23
N THR A 57 -16.85 12.55 -1.69
CA THR A 57 -15.82 11.52 -1.46
C THR A 57 -15.54 11.38 0.04
N ASP A 58 -15.40 12.47 0.77
CA ASP A 58 -15.14 12.48 2.21
C ASP A 58 -16.36 11.98 3.01
N GLU A 59 -17.58 12.27 2.55
CA GLU A 59 -18.82 11.70 3.10
C GLU A 59 -18.81 10.17 2.98
N TYR A 60 -18.47 9.63 1.82
CA TYR A 60 -18.37 8.18 1.65
C TYR A 60 -17.27 7.56 2.52
N ILE A 61 -16.14 8.24 2.71
CA ILE A 61 -15.08 7.80 3.64
C ILE A 61 -15.62 7.74 5.07
N SER A 62 -16.38 8.76 5.49
CA SER A 62 -16.99 8.85 6.82
C SER A 62 -18.03 7.75 7.04
N LEU A 63 -18.89 7.50 6.07
CA LEU A 63 -19.84 6.40 6.09
C LEU A 63 -19.14 5.03 6.24
N ASN A 64 -18.03 4.82 5.53
CA ASN A 64 -17.26 3.58 5.67
C ASN A 64 -16.53 3.47 7.02
N LYS A 65 -16.19 4.59 7.67
CA LYS A 65 -15.66 4.59 9.03
C LYS A 65 -16.73 4.11 10.01
N GLU A 66 -17.93 4.65 9.93
CA GLU A 66 -19.07 4.21 10.76
C GLU A 66 -19.40 2.72 10.57
N ARG A 67 -19.37 2.25 9.31
CA ARG A 67 -19.56 0.82 9.00
C ARG A 67 -18.48 -0.05 9.62
N TYR A 68 -17.24 0.43 9.64
CA TYR A 68 -16.14 -0.25 10.33
C TYR A 68 -16.38 -0.29 11.84
N GLU A 69 -16.78 0.83 12.45
CA GLU A 69 -17.08 0.92 13.88
C GLU A 69 -18.22 0.01 14.32
N ARG A 70 -19.19 -0.24 13.40
CA ARG A 70 -20.28 -1.22 13.60
C ARG A 70 -19.90 -2.66 13.26
N GLY A 71 -18.65 -2.90 12.80
CA GLY A 71 -18.18 -4.25 12.43
C GLY A 71 -18.70 -4.78 11.08
N GLU A 72 -19.33 -3.93 10.24
CA GLU A 72 -19.88 -4.32 8.94
C GLU A 72 -18.78 -4.49 7.87
N VAL A 73 -17.67 -3.81 8.04
CA VAL A 73 -16.50 -3.90 7.14
C VAL A 73 -15.22 -4.07 7.94
N THR A 74 -14.23 -4.73 7.34
CA THR A 74 -12.94 -4.93 8.00
C THR A 74 -12.12 -3.64 8.02
N TYR A 75 -11.20 -3.52 8.98
CA TYR A 75 -10.24 -2.41 9.05
C TYR A 75 -9.46 -2.22 7.73
N GLN A 76 -9.06 -3.32 7.09
CA GLN A 76 -8.33 -3.26 5.81
C GLN A 76 -9.19 -2.67 4.69
N SER A 77 -10.48 -3.01 4.65
CA SER A 77 -11.43 -2.44 3.69
C SER A 77 -11.60 -0.93 3.91
N PHE A 78 -11.85 -0.50 5.15
CA PHE A 78 -11.94 0.91 5.49
C PHE A 78 -10.64 1.67 5.17
N LYS A 79 -9.48 1.12 5.58
CA LYS A 79 -8.18 1.73 5.31
C LYS A 79 -7.94 1.94 3.82
N LYS A 80 -8.31 0.95 2.99
CA LYS A 80 -8.19 1.01 1.53
C LYS A 80 -9.11 2.09 0.95
N THR A 81 -10.38 2.13 1.35
CA THR A 81 -11.34 3.14 0.90
C THR A 81 -10.84 4.55 1.25
N ARG A 82 -10.45 4.78 2.50
CA ARG A 82 -9.89 6.06 2.95
C ARG A 82 -8.66 6.49 2.15
N TYR A 83 -7.74 5.56 1.92
CA TYR A 83 -6.53 5.84 1.17
C TYR A 83 -6.83 6.23 -0.28
N VAL A 84 -7.66 5.43 -0.97
CA VAL A 84 -7.99 5.68 -2.38
C VAL A 84 -8.80 6.98 -2.53
N GLY A 85 -9.79 7.24 -1.68
CA GLY A 85 -10.58 8.46 -1.73
C GLY A 85 -9.73 9.72 -1.53
N ARG A 86 -8.82 9.72 -0.55
CA ARG A 86 -7.88 10.84 -0.35
C ARG A 86 -6.98 11.06 -1.57
N ARG A 87 -6.54 10.00 -2.23
CA ARG A 87 -5.74 10.11 -3.46
C ARG A 87 -6.56 10.65 -4.64
N MET A 88 -7.85 10.32 -4.72
CA MET A 88 -8.76 10.90 -5.71
C MET A 88 -8.94 12.40 -5.46
N ASN A 89 -9.16 12.84 -4.21
CA ASN A 89 -9.25 14.25 -3.85
C ASN A 89 -7.94 15.00 -4.18
N GLU A 90 -6.78 14.42 -3.80
CA GLU A 90 -5.48 15.00 -4.10
C GLU A 90 -5.26 15.20 -5.60
N PHE A 91 -5.59 14.19 -6.41
CA PHE A 91 -5.47 14.28 -7.86
C PHE A 91 -6.42 15.33 -8.45
N PHE A 92 -7.67 15.37 -8.00
CA PHE A 92 -8.64 16.36 -8.46
C PHE A 92 -8.19 17.80 -8.19
N LEU A 93 -7.57 18.04 -7.02
CA LEU A 93 -7.12 19.36 -6.61
C LEU A 93 -5.79 19.77 -7.24
N SER A 94 -4.87 18.84 -7.47
CA SER A 94 -3.50 19.12 -7.91
C SER A 94 -3.20 18.74 -9.36
N GLY A 95 -4.05 17.93 -9.99
CA GLY A 95 -3.76 17.30 -11.28
C GLY A 95 -2.61 16.28 -11.25
N GLN A 96 -2.08 15.95 -10.07
CA GLN A 96 -0.92 15.08 -9.92
C GLN A 96 -1.22 13.89 -9.03
N PHE A 97 -0.95 12.70 -9.54
CA PHE A 97 -0.95 11.48 -8.76
C PHE A 97 0.48 11.16 -8.32
N ARG A 98 0.83 11.57 -7.10
CA ARG A 98 2.19 11.35 -6.60
C ARG A 98 2.45 9.87 -6.39
N TYR A 99 3.47 9.34 -7.06
CA TYR A 99 4.00 8.01 -6.77
C TYR A 99 4.67 8.04 -5.41
N THR A 100 3.94 7.70 -4.38
CA THR A 100 4.55 7.37 -3.10
C THR A 100 4.97 5.90 -3.17
N SER A 101 5.99 5.60 -3.96
CA SER A 101 6.83 4.48 -3.65
C SER A 101 7.46 4.85 -2.31
N GLN A 102 6.82 4.44 -1.24
CA GLN A 102 7.60 4.12 -0.08
C GLN A 102 8.51 2.97 -0.55
N LYS A 103 9.65 3.31 -1.14
CA LYS A 103 10.82 2.48 -0.93
C LYS A 103 10.86 2.36 0.59
N ARG A 104 10.35 1.27 1.11
CA ARG A 104 10.71 0.81 2.44
C ARG A 104 12.19 0.46 2.32
N GLY A 105 13.01 1.49 2.23
CA GLY A 105 14.41 1.42 2.47
C GLY A 105 14.58 1.26 3.97
N THR A 106 14.16 0.14 4.49
CA THR A 106 14.82 -0.43 5.62
C THR A 106 16.19 -0.86 5.08
N SER A 107 17.12 0.08 5.07
CA SER A 107 18.53 -0.28 4.97
C SER A 107 18.80 -1.06 6.26
N PHE A 108 18.86 -2.38 6.15
CA PHE A 108 19.35 -3.20 7.24
C PHE A 108 20.84 -2.90 7.36
N MET A 109 21.26 -2.43 8.51
CA MET A 109 22.67 -2.31 8.84
C MET A 109 23.03 -3.55 9.66
N LEU A 110 23.45 -4.60 8.98
CA LEU A 110 23.90 -5.84 9.59
C LEU A 110 25.44 -5.87 9.61
N SER A 111 26.00 -6.60 10.56
CA SER A 111 27.41 -6.96 10.55
C SER A 111 27.75 -7.79 9.29
N GLU A 112 28.99 -7.74 8.87
CA GLU A 112 29.46 -8.51 7.70
C GLU A 112 29.22 -10.02 7.87
N GLY A 113 29.33 -10.55 9.10
CA GLY A 113 29.03 -11.94 9.40
C GLY A 113 27.58 -12.30 9.13
N ASN A 114 26.64 -11.44 9.56
CA ASN A 114 25.21 -11.66 9.37
C ASN A 114 24.77 -11.46 7.91
N GLU A 115 25.37 -10.55 7.15
CA GLU A 115 25.10 -10.47 5.70
C GLU A 115 25.55 -11.73 4.97
N ARG A 116 26.71 -12.32 5.33
CA ARG A 116 27.14 -13.63 4.78
C ARG A 116 26.13 -14.75 5.06
N ILE A 117 25.54 -14.78 6.27
CA ILE A 117 24.48 -15.74 6.62
C ILE A 117 23.26 -15.56 5.72
N VAL A 118 22.84 -14.31 5.49
CA VAL A 118 21.74 -14.01 4.58
C VAL A 118 22.02 -14.52 3.17
N ASP A 119 23.20 -14.25 2.65
CA ASP A 119 23.60 -14.67 1.31
C ASP A 119 23.64 -16.21 1.17
N GLN A 120 24.21 -16.90 2.14
CA GLN A 120 24.20 -18.37 2.18
C GLN A 120 22.77 -18.92 2.22
N PHE A 121 21.92 -18.35 3.06
CA PHE A 121 20.51 -18.75 3.15
C PHE A 121 19.78 -18.53 1.81
N LEU A 122 20.00 -17.41 1.14
CA LEU A 122 19.36 -17.12 -0.14
C LEU A 122 19.91 -17.98 -1.29
N CYS A 123 21.18 -18.32 -1.26
CA CYS A 123 21.79 -19.23 -2.24
C CYS A 123 21.30 -20.66 -2.08
N SER A 124 20.99 -21.12 -0.86
CA SER A 124 20.47 -22.47 -0.60
C SER A 124 19.03 -22.70 -1.05
N ARG A 125 18.29 -21.62 -1.41
CA ARG A 125 16.88 -21.70 -1.79
C ARG A 125 16.67 -21.64 -3.29
N SER A 126 15.99 -22.66 -3.83
CA SER A 126 15.44 -22.66 -5.19
C SER A 126 14.03 -22.03 -5.16
N CYS A 127 13.94 -20.70 -5.30
CA CYS A 127 12.67 -19.98 -5.33
C CYS A 127 12.75 -18.78 -6.28
N GLY A 128 11.58 -18.33 -6.77
CA GLY A 128 11.50 -17.16 -7.65
C GLY A 128 11.94 -15.85 -6.96
N ASP A 129 12.31 -14.86 -7.75
CA ASP A 129 12.91 -13.59 -7.29
C ASP A 129 12.11 -12.88 -6.19
N LYS A 130 10.79 -12.85 -6.31
CA LYS A 130 9.93 -12.23 -5.29
C LYS A 130 10.02 -12.96 -3.95
N SER A 131 9.94 -14.29 -3.96
CA SER A 131 10.04 -15.11 -2.75
C SER A 131 11.43 -15.01 -2.12
N ARG A 132 12.46 -14.92 -2.95
CA ARG A 132 13.84 -14.70 -2.50
C ARG A 132 13.99 -13.32 -1.83
N TYR A 133 13.41 -12.28 -2.43
CA TYR A 133 13.40 -10.94 -1.84
C TYR A 133 12.67 -10.90 -0.48
N ASP A 134 11.46 -11.46 -0.40
CA ASP A 134 10.66 -11.49 0.81
C ASP A 134 11.34 -12.30 1.94
N ALA A 135 11.96 -13.43 1.59
CA ALA A 135 12.73 -14.25 2.51
C ALA A 135 13.97 -13.50 3.03
N GLY A 136 14.73 -12.88 2.14
CA GLY A 136 15.89 -12.08 2.50
C GLY A 136 15.55 -10.90 3.40
N TRP A 137 14.43 -10.22 3.13
CA TRP A 137 13.94 -9.15 3.97
C TRP A 137 13.60 -9.63 5.39
N THR A 138 12.91 -10.78 5.50
CA THR A 138 12.53 -11.37 6.80
C THR A 138 13.74 -11.75 7.62
N VAL A 139 14.72 -12.43 7.01
CA VAL A 139 15.95 -12.85 7.70
C VAL A 139 16.76 -11.65 8.13
N ARG A 140 16.96 -10.63 7.28
CA ARG A 140 17.67 -9.40 7.65
C ARG A 140 17.00 -8.67 8.83
N LYS A 141 15.67 -8.59 8.82
CA LYS A 141 14.94 -7.98 9.93
C LYS A 141 15.17 -8.71 11.25
N TYR A 142 15.16 -10.05 11.22
CA TYR A 142 15.40 -10.87 12.39
C TYR A 142 16.85 -10.69 12.90
N LEU A 143 17.85 -10.79 12.03
CA LEU A 143 19.26 -10.64 12.40
C LEU A 143 19.54 -9.24 12.97
N GLN A 144 18.98 -8.19 12.37
CA GLN A 144 19.11 -6.83 12.90
C GLN A 144 18.48 -6.68 14.30
N TYR A 145 17.36 -7.36 14.56
CA TYR A 145 16.75 -7.39 15.86
C TYR A 145 17.65 -8.08 16.89
N MET A 146 18.30 -9.20 16.51
CA MET A 146 19.21 -9.92 17.37
C MET A 146 20.50 -9.13 17.66
N GLU A 147 21.10 -8.49 16.66
CA GLU A 147 22.25 -7.61 16.85
C GLU A 147 21.94 -6.45 17.83
N LYS A 148 20.75 -5.84 17.73
CA LYS A 148 20.32 -4.78 18.65
C LYS A 148 20.15 -5.25 20.09
N ARG A 149 19.97 -6.56 20.32
CA ARG A 149 19.94 -7.19 21.63
C ARG A 149 21.31 -7.65 22.13
N GLY A 150 22.36 -7.43 21.34
CA GLY A 150 23.73 -7.78 21.73
C GLY A 150 24.15 -9.19 21.33
N HIS A 151 23.34 -9.91 20.54
CA HIS A 151 23.73 -11.23 20.01
C HIS A 151 24.57 -11.04 18.75
N ALA A 152 25.85 -11.29 18.83
CA ALA A 152 26.76 -11.15 17.71
C ALA A 152 26.67 -12.32 16.72
N SER A 153 26.16 -13.48 17.17
CA SER A 153 26.01 -14.70 16.37
C SER A 153 24.68 -15.40 16.64
N LEU A 154 24.17 -16.12 15.66
CA LEU A 154 22.98 -16.98 15.84
C LEU A 154 23.23 -18.12 16.86
N SER A 155 24.48 -18.54 17.07
CA SER A 155 24.84 -19.52 18.08
C SER A 155 24.63 -19.02 19.52
N ASP A 156 24.52 -17.72 19.71
CA ASP A 156 24.36 -17.09 21.03
C ASP A 156 22.86 -16.97 21.42
N VAL A 157 21.97 -17.34 20.49
CA VAL A 157 20.52 -17.21 20.68
C VAL A 157 19.96 -18.47 21.31
N THR A 158 19.30 -18.31 22.45
CA THR A 158 18.63 -19.42 23.14
C THR A 158 17.23 -19.66 22.59
N HIS A 159 16.71 -20.88 22.78
CA HIS A 159 15.37 -21.26 22.32
C HIS A 159 14.25 -20.39 22.91
N ASP A 160 14.45 -19.85 24.14
CA ASP A 160 13.46 -19.04 24.84
C ASP A 160 13.39 -17.59 24.26
N GLU A 161 14.42 -17.15 23.55
CA GLU A 161 14.45 -15.82 22.91
C GLU A 161 13.78 -15.80 21.51
N VAL A 162 13.40 -16.98 21.00
CA VAL A 162 12.76 -17.14 19.68
C VAL A 162 11.24 -17.25 19.79
N ARG A 163 10.69 -17.35 21.00
CA ARG A 163 9.25 -17.34 21.29
C ARG A 163 8.76 -15.92 21.51
#